data_5146c859ec4984845e3bdc5fa401b982
#
_entry.id   5146c859ec4984845e3bdc5fa401b982
#
_cell.length_a   1.000
_cell.length_b   1.000
_cell.length_c   1.000
_cell.angle_alpha   90.00
_cell.angle_beta   90.00
_cell.angle_gamma   90.00
#
_symmetry.space_group_name_H-M   'P 1'
#
loop_
_entity.id
_entity.type
_entity.pdbx_description
1 polymer ?
#
loop_
_entity_poly.entity_id
_entity_poly.type
_entity_poly.pdbx_seq_one_letter_code
_entity_poly.pdbx_strand_id
1 'polypeptide(L)'
;MLKGEVVLVDISKVEDIEQYRGKLKGKIIMTPSASQYEVSFEPLARRLTEEDLEKISTVSAGGTPSRRMMGDWMAMRELRNKINEFLRSEEVAMIISRGSAFNIPRSSGASYDGKGQPPVTEINIPMEPYGRMERLLKKGVKVEVEAEINAEFTTGRSVYNVIAEIPGTDPKLKDQVVLLGGHIDSWHGGTGGADNASGCIVMMEAMRILKSLDAKPRRTIRIALWGGEEQGLHGSRGYVAKYLFDREKNEKKPGYDKFSVYFNMDNGTGRYRGIYLQENNLVRPLFEEWMEPMEDMEFNTIAIRNTGGTDHQSFDGVGLPGFQFIQDEIEYGRGYHTLADTYERLLMPDLRHNAIITAWLAWNAAMEDDLIPRKPEMKSAEQRSPYGF
;
A
#
# COMPACT_ATOMS: atom_id res chain seq x y z
N MET A 1 18.64 -8.98 -26.72
CA MET A 1 19.96 -9.05 -26.01
C MET A 1 20.53 -7.66 -25.96
N LEU A 2 20.83 -7.15 -24.78
CA LEU A 2 21.47 -5.84 -24.52
C LEU A 2 22.89 -6.12 -23.99
N LYS A 3 23.89 -5.42 -24.55
CA LYS A 3 25.25 -5.48 -24.06
C LYS A 3 25.81 -4.07 -23.99
N GLY A 4 26.43 -3.72 -22.87
CA GLY A 4 26.96 -2.39 -22.69
C GLY A 4 27.98 -2.27 -21.55
N GLU A 5 28.74 -1.21 -21.62
CA GLU A 5 29.61 -0.78 -20.52
C GLU A 5 28.75 -0.15 -19.42
N VAL A 6 29.05 -0.52 -18.19
CA VAL A 6 28.38 0.03 -17.00
C VAL A 6 29.09 1.31 -16.57
N VAL A 7 28.30 2.37 -16.32
CA VAL A 7 28.79 3.66 -15.82
C VAL A 7 28.02 4.09 -14.58
N LEU A 8 28.71 4.68 -13.63
CA LEU A 8 28.09 5.32 -12.48
C LEU A 8 27.64 6.72 -12.85
N VAL A 9 26.34 7.00 -12.62
CA VAL A 9 25.71 8.30 -12.89
C VAL A 9 25.16 8.81 -11.56
N ASP A 10 25.78 9.85 -11.03
CA ASP A 10 25.40 10.50 -9.78
C ASP A 10 24.70 11.82 -10.08
N ILE A 11 23.37 11.80 -10.01
CA ILE A 11 22.51 12.96 -10.24
C ILE A 11 21.67 13.16 -8.98
N SER A 12 22.07 14.11 -8.15
CA SER A 12 21.35 14.50 -6.93
C SER A 12 20.45 15.73 -7.13
N LYS A 13 20.66 16.49 -8.20
CA LYS A 13 19.91 17.68 -8.60
C LYS A 13 19.93 17.85 -10.12
N VAL A 14 19.03 18.69 -10.63
CA VAL A 14 18.84 18.87 -12.09
C VAL A 14 20.10 19.34 -12.80
N GLU A 15 20.87 20.20 -12.16
CA GLU A 15 22.12 20.76 -12.73
C GLU A 15 23.17 19.67 -12.99
N ASP A 16 23.16 18.58 -12.25
CA ASP A 16 24.11 17.48 -12.42
C ASP A 16 23.94 16.74 -13.76
N ILE A 17 22.76 16.87 -14.39
CA ILE A 17 22.44 16.27 -15.69
C ILE A 17 23.42 16.71 -16.76
N GLU A 18 23.82 17.99 -16.76
CA GLU A 18 24.66 18.58 -17.83
C GLU A 18 26.05 17.93 -17.95
N GLN A 19 26.59 17.42 -16.85
CA GLN A 19 27.91 16.73 -16.87
C GLN A 19 27.87 15.39 -17.62
N TYR A 20 26.69 14.82 -17.83
CA TYR A 20 26.48 13.52 -18.50
C TYR A 20 25.97 13.67 -19.96
N ARG A 21 25.58 14.87 -20.38
CA ARG A 21 24.97 15.10 -21.70
C ARG A 21 25.88 14.66 -22.85
N GLY A 22 25.32 13.81 -23.74
CA GLY A 22 26.03 13.27 -24.90
C GLY A 22 27.03 12.16 -24.59
N LYS A 23 27.02 11.61 -23.34
CA LYS A 23 28.02 10.62 -22.91
C LYS A 23 27.42 9.22 -22.57
N LEU A 24 26.09 9.09 -22.56
CA LEU A 24 25.45 7.90 -22.03
C LEU A 24 24.85 6.98 -23.10
N LYS A 25 24.92 7.34 -24.37
CA LYS A 25 24.34 6.52 -25.44
C LYS A 25 24.87 5.08 -25.44
N GLY A 26 23.95 4.12 -25.36
CA GLY A 26 24.25 2.70 -25.31
C GLY A 26 24.92 2.22 -24.03
N LYS A 27 25.09 3.07 -23.02
CA LYS A 27 25.64 2.68 -21.71
C LYS A 27 24.58 2.02 -20.83
N ILE A 28 25.02 1.22 -19.90
CA ILE A 28 24.22 0.69 -18.79
C ILE A 28 24.48 1.55 -17.56
N ILE A 29 23.40 2.06 -16.97
CA ILE A 29 23.48 3.06 -15.90
C ILE A 29 23.35 2.38 -14.54
N MET A 30 24.22 2.73 -13.62
CA MET A 30 24.07 2.50 -12.20
C MET A 30 24.14 3.83 -11.44
N THR A 31 23.41 3.96 -10.34
CA THR A 31 23.55 5.11 -9.44
C THR A 31 24.42 4.72 -8.24
N PRO A 32 25.21 5.63 -7.67
CA PRO A 32 25.94 5.34 -6.43
C PRO A 32 25.00 4.90 -5.32
N SER A 33 25.42 3.93 -4.53
CA SER A 33 24.65 3.51 -3.35
C SER A 33 24.62 4.61 -2.30
N ALA A 34 23.45 5.12 -1.99
CA ALA A 34 23.27 6.20 -1.01
C ALA A 34 23.54 5.74 0.44
N SER A 35 23.43 4.44 0.72
CA SER A 35 23.65 3.87 2.05
C SER A 35 24.52 2.63 2.00
N GLN A 36 25.44 2.53 2.95
CA GLN A 36 26.11 1.28 3.26
C GLN A 36 25.17 0.35 4.04
N TYR A 37 25.45 -0.95 4.01
CA TYR A 37 24.77 -1.90 4.90
C TYR A 37 25.21 -1.59 6.34
N GLU A 38 24.22 -1.36 7.20
CA GLU A 38 24.43 -1.20 8.63
C GLU A 38 23.95 -2.48 9.34
N VAL A 39 24.74 -2.97 10.26
CA VAL A 39 24.35 -4.11 11.09
C VAL A 39 23.23 -3.66 12.02
N SER A 40 22.09 -4.33 11.96
CA SER A 40 21.02 -4.13 12.93
C SER A 40 21.22 -5.04 14.13
N PHE A 41 21.16 -4.47 15.33
CA PHE A 41 21.10 -5.19 16.59
C PHE A 41 19.66 -5.39 17.08
N GLU A 42 18.69 -4.81 16.36
CA GLU A 42 17.27 -5.00 16.64
C GLU A 42 16.75 -6.24 15.92
N PRO A 43 15.82 -7.00 16.53
CA PRO A 43 15.14 -8.10 15.86
C PRO A 43 14.44 -7.65 14.58
N LEU A 44 14.57 -8.44 13.50
CA LEU A 44 13.86 -8.16 12.25
C LEU A 44 12.36 -8.42 12.36
N ALA A 45 11.99 -9.44 13.15
CA ALA A 45 10.61 -9.74 13.48
C ALA A 45 10.34 -9.29 14.92
N ARG A 46 9.43 -8.34 15.08
CA ARG A 46 9.03 -7.84 16.40
C ARG A 46 7.54 -7.67 16.49
N ARG A 47 7.03 -7.75 17.72
CA ARG A 47 5.69 -7.30 18.07
C ARG A 47 5.75 -5.92 18.68
N LEU A 48 4.67 -5.17 18.54
CA LEU A 48 4.51 -3.90 19.22
C LEU A 48 4.46 -4.13 20.73
N THR A 49 5.29 -3.42 21.47
CA THR A 49 5.28 -3.40 22.94
C THR A 49 4.18 -2.45 23.44
N GLU A 50 3.84 -2.52 24.74
CA GLU A 50 2.92 -1.56 25.35
C GLU A 50 3.41 -0.11 25.18
N GLU A 51 4.72 0.13 25.27
CA GLU A 51 5.31 1.45 25.03
C GLU A 51 5.13 1.91 23.58
N ASP A 52 5.27 1.00 22.61
CA ASP A 52 5.02 1.32 21.21
C ASP A 52 3.54 1.68 20.96
N LEU A 53 2.63 0.91 21.56
CA LEU A 53 1.18 1.14 21.47
C LEU A 53 0.76 2.44 22.14
N GLU A 54 1.32 2.76 23.30
CA GLU A 54 1.10 4.04 23.96
C GLU A 54 1.57 5.22 23.10
N LYS A 55 2.78 5.13 22.53
CA LYS A 55 3.27 6.13 21.58
C LYS A 55 2.34 6.30 20.37
N ILE A 56 1.84 5.19 19.80
CA ILE A 56 0.91 5.23 18.68
C ILE A 56 -0.41 5.92 19.07
N SER A 57 -0.95 5.62 20.25
CA SER A 57 -2.22 6.18 20.74
C SER A 57 -2.16 7.66 21.07
N THR A 58 -0.99 8.15 21.50
CA THR A 58 -0.78 9.56 21.94
C THR A 58 -0.45 10.51 20.80
N VAL A 59 -0.18 10.01 19.59
CA VAL A 59 0.04 10.89 18.43
C VAL A 59 -1.21 11.71 18.15
N SER A 60 -1.07 13.03 18.21
CA SER A 60 -2.17 13.97 17.95
C SER A 60 -2.67 13.90 16.51
N ALA A 61 -3.94 14.24 16.31
CA ALA A 61 -4.49 14.54 14.99
C ALA A 61 -3.61 15.59 14.29
N GLY A 62 -3.34 15.42 13.00
CA GLY A 62 -2.46 16.32 12.24
C GLY A 62 -1.04 15.80 12.02
N GLY A 63 -0.77 14.53 12.36
CA GLY A 63 0.45 13.82 11.96
C GLY A 63 0.56 13.51 10.46
N THR A 64 -0.22 14.18 9.62
CA THR A 64 -0.01 14.24 8.17
C THR A 64 1.41 14.72 7.91
N PRO A 65 2.11 14.14 6.91
CA PRO A 65 3.41 14.64 6.49
C PRO A 65 3.37 16.15 6.41
N SER A 66 4.26 16.83 7.13
CA SER A 66 4.26 18.29 7.15
C SER A 66 4.29 18.81 5.70
N ARG A 67 3.70 19.99 5.44
CA ARG A 67 3.74 20.66 4.13
C ARG A 67 5.15 20.67 3.53
N ARG A 68 6.17 20.65 4.39
CA ARG A 68 7.59 20.54 4.03
C ARG A 68 7.94 19.15 3.49
N MET A 69 7.56 18.06 4.18
CA MET A 69 7.82 16.68 3.72
C MET A 69 7.12 16.40 2.38
N MET A 70 5.95 16.99 2.18
CA MET A 70 5.23 16.87 0.91
C MET A 70 5.88 17.66 -0.21
N GLY A 71 6.36 18.87 0.06
CA GLY A 71 7.17 19.65 -0.88
C GLY A 71 8.43 18.90 -1.29
N ASP A 72 9.13 18.31 -0.33
CA ASP A 72 10.32 17.49 -0.57
C ASP A 72 10.00 16.23 -1.41
N TRP A 73 8.88 15.56 -1.15
CA TRP A 73 8.45 14.40 -1.95
C TRP A 73 8.09 14.79 -3.39
N MET A 74 7.36 15.89 -3.58
CA MET A 74 7.03 16.39 -4.92
C MET A 74 8.29 16.80 -5.71
N ALA A 75 9.24 17.48 -5.04
CA ALA A 75 10.52 17.85 -5.63
C ALA A 75 11.34 16.62 -6.03
N MET A 76 11.38 15.59 -5.19
CA MET A 76 12.05 14.31 -5.50
C MET A 76 11.38 13.60 -6.67
N ARG A 77 10.05 13.61 -6.75
CA ARG A 77 9.32 13.03 -7.88
C ARG A 77 9.59 13.76 -9.17
N GLU A 78 9.60 15.09 -9.13
CA GLU A 78 9.93 15.92 -10.30
C GLU A 78 11.37 15.68 -10.77
N LEU A 79 12.33 15.65 -9.86
CA LEU A 79 13.72 15.31 -10.16
C LEU A 79 13.82 13.94 -10.83
N ARG A 80 13.15 12.91 -10.28
CA ARG A 80 13.13 11.56 -10.86
C ARG A 80 12.57 11.56 -12.28
N ASN A 81 11.50 12.30 -12.54
CA ASN A 81 10.94 12.43 -13.87
C ASN A 81 11.92 13.04 -14.84
N LYS A 82 12.59 14.14 -14.46
CA LYS A 82 13.61 14.80 -15.28
C LYS A 82 14.80 13.88 -15.55
N ILE A 83 15.26 13.12 -14.57
CA ILE A 83 16.31 12.12 -14.76
C ILE A 83 15.86 11.05 -15.77
N ASN A 84 14.67 10.51 -15.63
CA ASN A 84 14.15 9.49 -16.55
C ASN A 84 14.01 10.02 -17.98
N GLU A 85 13.54 11.25 -18.17
CA GLU A 85 13.47 11.90 -19.47
C GLU A 85 14.86 12.11 -20.07
N PHE A 86 15.81 12.54 -19.27
CA PHE A 86 17.20 12.71 -19.68
C PHE A 86 17.83 11.38 -20.09
N LEU A 87 17.77 10.35 -19.26
CA LEU A 87 18.34 9.03 -19.58
C LEU A 87 17.72 8.45 -20.86
N ARG A 88 16.43 8.69 -21.08
CA ARG A 88 15.75 8.31 -22.33
C ARG A 88 16.28 9.07 -23.52
N SER A 89 16.47 10.39 -23.38
CA SER A 89 17.00 11.24 -24.46
C SER A 89 18.44 10.91 -24.82
N GLU A 90 19.22 10.39 -23.87
CA GLU A 90 20.59 9.91 -24.09
C GLU A 90 20.64 8.51 -24.74
N GLU A 91 19.51 7.86 -24.97
CA GLU A 91 19.43 6.49 -25.52
C GLU A 91 20.25 5.48 -24.69
N VAL A 92 20.15 5.53 -23.37
CA VAL A 92 20.80 4.55 -22.49
C VAL A 92 20.27 3.16 -22.78
N ALA A 93 21.11 2.13 -22.69
CA ALA A 93 20.71 0.77 -23.01
C ALA A 93 19.82 0.17 -21.90
N MET A 94 20.17 0.41 -20.62
CA MET A 94 19.47 -0.16 -19.46
C MET A 94 19.87 0.57 -18.17
N ILE A 95 19.01 0.50 -17.18
CA ILE A 95 19.30 0.90 -15.81
C ILE A 95 19.43 -0.37 -14.94
N ILE A 96 20.43 -0.43 -14.09
CA ILE A 96 20.57 -1.43 -13.05
C ILE A 96 20.34 -0.75 -11.72
N SER A 97 19.31 -1.17 -10.99
CA SER A 97 18.99 -0.69 -9.64
C SER A 97 19.34 -1.72 -8.57
N ARG A 98 19.55 -1.22 -7.37
CA ARG A 98 19.93 -2.04 -6.22
C ARG A 98 18.71 -2.62 -5.51
N GLY A 99 18.74 -3.90 -5.21
CA GLY A 99 17.78 -4.59 -4.37
C GLY A 99 17.82 -4.16 -2.90
N SER A 100 17.06 -4.89 -2.08
CA SER A 100 16.97 -4.62 -0.64
C SER A 100 18.29 -4.89 0.10
N ALA A 101 18.39 -4.36 1.32
CA ALA A 101 19.53 -4.58 2.21
C ALA A 101 19.74 -6.07 2.60
N PHE A 102 18.74 -6.92 2.37
CA PHE A 102 18.80 -8.36 2.65
C PHE A 102 19.29 -9.19 1.45
N ASN A 103 19.94 -8.55 0.48
CA ASN A 103 20.41 -9.20 -0.74
C ASN A 103 19.30 -9.86 -1.56
N ILE A 104 18.08 -9.32 -1.49
CA ILE A 104 16.89 -9.80 -2.19
C ILE A 104 16.50 -8.77 -3.24
N PRO A 105 16.26 -9.15 -4.50
CA PRO A 105 15.73 -8.23 -5.50
C PRO A 105 14.36 -7.69 -5.08
N ARG A 106 14.11 -6.43 -5.41
CA ARG A 106 12.78 -5.83 -5.28
C ARG A 106 11.96 -6.12 -6.52
N SER A 107 10.67 -6.29 -6.31
CA SER A 107 9.69 -6.29 -7.37
C SER A 107 9.12 -4.89 -7.52
N SER A 108 9.03 -4.42 -8.74
CA SER A 108 8.40 -3.15 -9.09
C SER A 108 8.09 -3.13 -10.59
N GLY A 109 7.34 -2.15 -11.04
CA GLY A 109 7.03 -1.95 -12.45
C GLY A 109 7.15 -0.49 -12.87
N ALA A 110 7.35 -0.28 -14.16
CA ALA A 110 7.30 1.04 -14.74
C ALA A 110 5.85 1.41 -15.06
N SER A 111 5.46 2.63 -14.73
CA SER A 111 4.19 3.19 -15.19
C SER A 111 4.30 3.57 -16.66
N TYR A 112 3.49 2.93 -17.52
CA TYR A 112 3.43 3.21 -18.94
C TYR A 112 1.99 3.06 -19.45
N ASP A 113 1.46 4.14 -20.01
CA ASP A 113 0.07 4.20 -20.50
C ASP A 113 -0.09 3.80 -21.98
N GLY A 114 0.96 3.28 -22.59
CA GLY A 114 0.98 2.91 -24.02
C GLY A 114 1.16 4.07 -24.97
N LYS A 115 1.37 5.31 -24.48
CA LYS A 115 1.57 6.50 -25.31
C LYS A 115 3.02 6.98 -25.24
N GLY A 116 3.54 7.41 -26.37
CA GLY A 116 4.92 7.89 -26.49
C GLY A 116 5.95 6.77 -26.41
N GLN A 117 7.17 7.12 -26.00
CA GLN A 117 8.25 6.16 -25.85
C GLN A 117 8.11 5.38 -24.53
N PRO A 118 8.36 4.07 -24.52
CA PRO A 118 8.37 3.29 -23.29
C PRO A 118 9.46 3.78 -22.32
N PRO A 119 9.35 3.47 -21.03
CA PRO A 119 10.41 3.75 -20.07
C PRO A 119 11.70 3.01 -20.43
N VAL A 120 12.84 3.55 -19.97
CA VAL A 120 14.12 2.84 -20.12
C VAL A 120 14.01 1.50 -19.39
N THR A 121 14.51 0.45 -20.02
CA THR A 121 14.57 -0.87 -19.39
C THR A 121 15.32 -0.81 -18.08
N GLU A 122 14.74 -1.32 -17.01
CA GLU A 122 15.36 -1.36 -15.69
C GLU A 122 15.31 -2.79 -15.13
N ILE A 123 16.41 -3.23 -14.54
CA ILE A 123 16.48 -4.47 -13.77
C ILE A 123 16.94 -4.17 -12.35
N ASN A 124 16.33 -4.87 -11.40
CA ASN A 124 16.73 -4.82 -10.00
C ASN A 124 17.55 -6.06 -9.66
N ILE A 125 18.75 -5.87 -9.10
CA ILE A 125 19.65 -6.97 -8.74
C ILE A 125 19.96 -6.96 -7.24
N PRO A 126 20.35 -8.10 -6.66
CA PRO A 126 20.74 -8.18 -5.26
C PRO A 126 21.84 -7.18 -4.90
N MET A 127 21.88 -6.80 -3.63
CA MET A 127 22.82 -5.79 -3.12
C MET A 127 24.28 -6.15 -3.35
N GLU A 128 24.67 -7.42 -3.18
CA GLU A 128 26.09 -7.83 -3.29
C GLU A 128 26.64 -7.70 -4.72
N PRO A 129 26.03 -8.26 -5.77
CA PRO A 129 26.52 -8.05 -7.15
C PRO A 129 26.50 -6.57 -7.54
N TYR A 130 25.49 -5.80 -7.10
CA TYR A 130 25.46 -4.36 -7.32
C TYR A 130 26.65 -3.64 -6.69
N GLY A 131 26.89 -3.86 -5.41
CA GLY A 131 28.01 -3.25 -4.67
C GLY A 131 29.37 -3.68 -5.20
N ARG A 132 29.50 -4.94 -5.69
CA ARG A 132 30.72 -5.40 -6.34
C ARG A 132 31.03 -4.59 -7.60
N MET A 133 30.05 -4.40 -8.47
CA MET A 133 30.21 -3.58 -9.69
C MET A 133 30.55 -2.14 -9.33
N GLU A 134 29.85 -1.54 -8.38
CA GLU A 134 30.14 -0.19 -7.91
C GLU A 134 31.57 -0.03 -7.39
N ARG A 135 32.06 -0.98 -6.58
CA ARG A 135 33.43 -0.96 -6.07
C ARG A 135 34.49 -1.09 -7.18
N LEU A 136 34.22 -1.88 -8.22
CA LEU A 136 35.08 -2.02 -9.38
C LEU A 136 35.14 -0.71 -10.18
N LEU A 137 33.98 -0.14 -10.49
CA LEU A 137 33.86 1.12 -11.22
C LEU A 137 34.56 2.29 -10.51
N LYS A 138 34.40 2.39 -9.18
CA LYS A 138 35.11 3.40 -8.36
C LYS A 138 36.63 3.23 -8.36
N LYS A 139 37.13 2.04 -8.68
CA LYS A 139 38.57 1.76 -8.85
C LYS A 139 39.03 1.92 -10.31
N GLY A 140 38.19 2.42 -11.20
CA GLY A 140 38.51 2.58 -12.63
C GLY A 140 38.55 1.28 -13.42
N VAL A 141 38.03 0.18 -12.87
CA VAL A 141 37.93 -1.10 -13.57
C VAL A 141 36.71 -1.08 -14.46
N LYS A 142 36.91 -1.33 -15.77
CA LYS A 142 35.80 -1.44 -16.72
C LYS A 142 34.90 -2.63 -16.38
N VAL A 143 33.60 -2.41 -16.34
CA VAL A 143 32.57 -3.41 -16.15
C VAL A 143 31.66 -3.44 -17.39
N GLU A 144 31.46 -4.62 -17.96
CA GLU A 144 30.51 -4.84 -19.05
C GLU A 144 29.45 -5.84 -18.58
N VAL A 145 28.20 -5.59 -18.96
CA VAL A 145 27.05 -6.44 -18.66
C VAL A 145 26.35 -6.81 -19.96
N GLU A 146 25.94 -8.06 -20.04
CA GLU A 146 25.06 -8.58 -21.06
C GLU A 146 23.77 -9.06 -20.42
N ALA A 147 22.62 -8.63 -20.95
CA ALA A 147 21.32 -8.99 -20.45
C ALA A 147 20.37 -9.37 -21.61
N GLU A 148 19.57 -10.39 -21.37
CA GLU A 148 18.45 -10.73 -22.24
C GLU A 148 17.15 -10.52 -21.49
N ILE A 149 16.30 -9.63 -22.01
CA ILE A 149 15.04 -9.24 -21.40
C ILE A 149 13.95 -9.39 -22.45
N ASN A 150 12.99 -10.28 -22.18
CA ASN A 150 11.84 -10.54 -23.00
C ASN A 150 10.59 -10.05 -22.26
N ALA A 151 10.16 -8.82 -22.54
CA ALA A 151 9.00 -8.21 -21.94
C ALA A 151 8.17 -7.51 -23.01
N GLU A 152 6.86 -7.52 -22.86
CA GLU A 152 5.91 -6.89 -23.75
C GLU A 152 4.93 -6.03 -22.96
N PHE A 153 4.68 -4.82 -23.44
CA PHE A 153 3.59 -3.98 -22.94
C PHE A 153 2.29 -4.37 -23.63
N THR A 154 1.32 -4.84 -22.86
CA THR A 154 0.00 -5.16 -23.37
C THR A 154 -1.00 -4.06 -23.02
N THR A 155 -1.85 -3.67 -23.97
CA THR A 155 -2.92 -2.69 -23.76
C THR A 155 -4.28 -3.39 -23.66
N GLY A 156 -5.28 -2.69 -23.12
CA GLY A 156 -6.67 -3.16 -23.10
C GLY A 156 -6.96 -4.27 -22.08
N ARG A 157 -6.06 -4.54 -21.13
CA ARG A 157 -6.34 -5.45 -20.03
C ARG A 157 -7.07 -4.72 -18.91
N SER A 158 -8.11 -5.36 -18.37
CA SER A 158 -8.87 -4.86 -17.22
C SER A 158 -8.39 -5.51 -15.94
N VAL A 159 -8.40 -4.75 -14.86
CA VAL A 159 -8.25 -5.25 -13.50
C VAL A 159 -9.64 -5.53 -12.94
N TYR A 160 -9.78 -6.56 -12.14
CA TYR A 160 -11.06 -6.99 -11.59
C TYR A 160 -11.04 -6.96 -10.07
N ASN A 161 -12.18 -6.61 -9.49
CA ASN A 161 -12.45 -6.78 -8.07
C ASN A 161 -13.32 -8.02 -7.88
N VAL A 162 -13.06 -8.80 -6.83
CA VAL A 162 -13.94 -9.90 -6.41
C VAL A 162 -14.86 -9.40 -5.31
N ILE A 163 -16.16 -9.50 -5.50
CA ILE A 163 -17.17 -9.01 -4.56
C ILE A 163 -18.09 -10.16 -4.15
N ALA A 164 -18.29 -10.30 -2.84
CA ALA A 164 -19.29 -11.21 -2.28
C ALA A 164 -19.97 -10.55 -1.07
N GLU A 165 -21.12 -11.08 -0.64
CA GLU A 165 -21.86 -10.48 0.47
C GLU A 165 -22.71 -11.46 1.26
N ILE A 166 -22.96 -11.12 2.53
CA ILE A 166 -24.02 -11.65 3.36
C ILE A 166 -25.11 -10.59 3.39
N PRO A 167 -26.28 -10.84 2.77
CA PRO A 167 -27.34 -9.84 2.69
C PRO A 167 -27.88 -9.44 4.07
N GLY A 168 -28.17 -8.15 4.22
CA GLY A 168 -28.85 -7.62 5.39
C GLY A 168 -30.28 -8.12 5.50
N THR A 169 -30.79 -8.21 6.72
CA THR A 169 -32.11 -8.75 7.03
C THR A 169 -33.13 -7.71 7.47
N ASP A 170 -32.68 -6.54 7.93
CA ASP A 170 -33.57 -5.46 8.34
C ASP A 170 -34.20 -4.78 7.11
N PRO A 171 -35.53 -4.68 7.00
CA PRO A 171 -36.19 -4.07 5.84
C PRO A 171 -35.77 -2.65 5.53
N LYS A 172 -35.33 -1.88 6.55
CA LYS A 172 -34.91 -0.47 6.41
C LYS A 172 -33.41 -0.31 6.16
N LEU A 173 -32.58 -1.23 6.70
CA LEU A 173 -31.12 -1.11 6.73
C LEU A 173 -30.39 -2.04 5.76
N LYS A 174 -31.07 -3.06 5.21
CA LYS A 174 -30.45 -4.10 4.36
C LYS A 174 -29.70 -3.58 3.13
N ASP A 175 -30.08 -2.41 2.64
CA ASP A 175 -29.42 -1.77 1.48
C ASP A 175 -28.16 -0.98 1.89
N GLN A 176 -27.94 -0.79 3.18
CA GLN A 176 -26.72 -0.16 3.68
C GLN A 176 -25.59 -1.19 3.76
N VAL A 177 -24.34 -0.74 3.55
CA VAL A 177 -23.22 -1.63 3.37
C VAL A 177 -22.13 -1.38 4.40
N VAL A 178 -21.74 -2.44 5.10
CA VAL A 178 -20.48 -2.59 5.82
C VAL A 178 -19.53 -3.36 4.90
N LEU A 179 -18.34 -2.81 4.62
CA LEU A 179 -17.41 -3.37 3.65
C LEU A 179 -16.13 -3.82 4.34
N LEU A 180 -15.69 -5.02 4.01
CA LEU A 180 -14.39 -5.62 4.38
C LEU A 180 -13.53 -5.75 3.14
N GLY A 181 -12.22 -5.55 3.23
CA GLY A 181 -11.41 -5.79 2.05
C GLY A 181 -9.90 -5.70 2.27
N GLY A 182 -9.21 -6.13 1.25
CA GLY A 182 -7.78 -6.06 1.03
C GLY A 182 -7.53 -6.28 -0.46
N HIS A 183 -6.34 -5.98 -0.94
CA HIS A 183 -6.05 -6.17 -2.36
C HIS A 183 -5.59 -7.60 -2.67
N ILE A 184 -5.96 -8.09 -3.84
CA ILE A 184 -5.67 -9.45 -4.30
C ILE A 184 -4.48 -9.52 -5.25
N ASP A 185 -4.10 -8.40 -5.83
CA ASP A 185 -2.89 -8.29 -6.64
C ASP A 185 -1.65 -8.19 -5.76
N SER A 186 -0.50 -8.42 -6.34
CA SER A 186 0.80 -8.28 -5.70
C SER A 186 1.85 -8.01 -6.77
N TRP A 187 3.02 -7.55 -6.37
CA TRP A 187 4.17 -7.47 -7.25
C TRP A 187 4.65 -8.86 -7.68
N HIS A 188 5.09 -8.97 -8.94
CA HIS A 188 5.64 -10.21 -9.49
C HIS A 188 6.92 -10.68 -8.79
N GLY A 189 7.16 -11.96 -8.84
CA GLY A 189 8.38 -12.60 -8.34
C GLY A 189 8.23 -13.31 -6.99
N GLY A 190 7.43 -12.77 -6.07
CA GLY A 190 6.93 -13.45 -4.88
C GLY A 190 5.54 -14.03 -5.12
N THR A 191 4.96 -14.66 -4.10
CA THR A 191 3.57 -15.12 -4.11
C THR A 191 2.60 -14.10 -3.51
N GLY A 192 3.10 -12.96 -3.02
CA GLY A 192 2.27 -11.93 -2.37
C GLY A 192 1.65 -12.43 -1.07
N GLY A 193 2.41 -13.20 -0.27
CA GLY A 193 1.89 -13.81 0.95
C GLY A 193 1.50 -12.76 1.99
N ALA A 194 2.45 -11.93 2.39
CA ALA A 194 2.24 -10.86 3.35
C ALA A 194 1.58 -9.63 2.72
N ASP A 195 1.85 -9.37 1.44
CA ASP A 195 1.39 -8.23 0.67
C ASP A 195 0.70 -8.69 -0.65
N ASN A 196 -0.66 -9.02 -0.67
CA ASN A 196 -1.54 -8.91 0.47
C ASN A 196 -2.53 -10.11 0.53
N ALA A 197 -2.04 -11.34 0.26
CA ALA A 197 -2.88 -12.52 0.45
C ALA A 197 -3.32 -12.67 1.92
N SER A 198 -2.49 -12.20 2.88
CA SER A 198 -2.83 -12.18 4.31
C SER A 198 -4.13 -11.39 4.58
N GLY A 199 -4.27 -10.20 4.03
CA GLY A 199 -5.48 -9.40 4.13
C GLY A 199 -6.69 -10.08 3.49
N CYS A 200 -6.52 -10.60 2.27
CA CYS A 200 -7.58 -11.34 1.60
C CYS A 200 -8.07 -12.55 2.42
N ILE A 201 -7.15 -13.35 2.97
CA ILE A 201 -7.48 -14.53 3.76
C ILE A 201 -8.24 -14.15 5.03
N VAL A 202 -7.81 -13.10 5.74
CA VAL A 202 -8.47 -12.61 6.96
C VAL A 202 -9.91 -12.17 6.66
N MET A 203 -10.11 -11.38 5.60
CA MET A 203 -11.44 -10.91 5.23
C MET A 203 -12.35 -12.06 4.76
N MET A 204 -11.82 -12.99 4.00
CA MET A 204 -12.57 -14.19 3.57
C MET A 204 -12.95 -15.07 4.78
N GLU A 205 -12.04 -15.27 5.73
CA GLU A 205 -12.29 -16.06 6.93
C GLU A 205 -13.30 -15.38 7.86
N ALA A 206 -13.25 -14.05 8.00
CA ALA A 206 -14.28 -13.29 8.73
C ALA A 206 -15.68 -13.52 8.13
N MET A 207 -15.80 -13.48 6.81
CA MET A 207 -17.07 -13.78 6.13
C MET A 207 -17.50 -15.25 6.34
N ARG A 208 -16.54 -16.19 6.32
CA ARG A 208 -16.81 -17.59 6.58
C ARG A 208 -17.33 -17.81 8.03
N ILE A 209 -16.69 -17.16 9.03
CA ILE A 209 -17.12 -17.20 10.43
C ILE A 209 -18.58 -16.74 10.55
N LEU A 210 -18.90 -15.55 10.05
CA LEU A 210 -20.26 -14.99 10.08
C LEU A 210 -21.27 -15.92 9.39
N LYS A 211 -20.91 -16.48 8.25
CA LYS A 211 -21.77 -17.40 7.51
C LYS A 211 -21.97 -18.72 8.24
N SER A 212 -20.94 -19.27 8.88
CA SER A 212 -21.02 -20.53 9.62
C SER A 212 -21.87 -20.43 10.90
N LEU A 213 -21.95 -19.23 11.47
CA LEU A 213 -22.81 -18.92 12.61
C LEU A 213 -24.26 -18.59 12.20
N ASP A 214 -24.60 -18.69 10.92
CA ASP A 214 -25.88 -18.28 10.35
C ASP A 214 -26.27 -16.85 10.77
N ALA A 215 -25.27 -15.96 10.83
CA ALA A 215 -25.43 -14.57 11.23
C ALA A 215 -26.47 -13.86 10.34
N LYS A 216 -27.37 -13.11 11.00
CA LYS A 216 -28.43 -12.36 10.34
C LYS A 216 -28.19 -10.84 10.57
N PRO A 217 -27.21 -10.25 9.87
CA PRO A 217 -26.91 -8.83 10.05
C PRO A 217 -28.08 -7.95 9.63
N ARG A 218 -28.23 -6.79 10.25
CA ARG A 218 -29.27 -5.82 9.84
C ARG A 218 -28.88 -5.16 8.50
N ARG A 219 -27.59 -4.79 8.35
CA ARG A 219 -27.00 -4.24 7.09
C ARG A 219 -26.32 -5.36 6.31
N THR A 220 -26.19 -5.17 5.02
CA THR A 220 -25.39 -6.06 4.18
C THR A 220 -23.91 -5.97 4.56
N ILE A 221 -23.28 -7.11 4.88
CA ILE A 221 -21.82 -7.19 5.03
C ILE A 221 -21.25 -7.69 3.72
N ARG A 222 -20.39 -6.88 3.12
CA ARG A 222 -19.77 -7.13 1.82
C ARG A 222 -18.27 -7.31 1.98
N ILE A 223 -17.68 -8.22 1.22
CA ILE A 223 -16.23 -8.32 1.03
C ILE A 223 -15.87 -7.84 -0.36
N ALA A 224 -14.75 -7.14 -0.47
CA ALA A 224 -14.13 -6.77 -1.73
C ALA A 224 -12.66 -7.12 -1.71
N LEU A 225 -12.20 -7.92 -2.68
CA LEU A 225 -10.80 -8.15 -2.93
C LEU A 225 -10.42 -7.30 -4.13
N TRP A 226 -9.58 -6.29 -3.88
CA TRP A 226 -9.26 -5.25 -4.85
C TRP A 226 -8.17 -5.70 -5.79
N GLY A 227 -8.26 -5.37 -7.07
CA GLY A 227 -7.20 -5.56 -8.02
C GLY A 227 -6.53 -4.24 -8.40
N GLY A 228 -5.21 -4.28 -8.66
CA GLY A 228 -4.44 -3.12 -9.08
C GLY A 228 -4.23 -2.09 -7.98
N GLU A 229 -4.10 -2.51 -6.74
CA GLU A 229 -3.74 -1.67 -5.60
C GLU A 229 -2.32 -1.16 -5.79
N GLU A 230 -1.39 -2.06 -6.05
CA GLU A 230 0.05 -1.86 -6.19
C GLU A 230 0.42 -0.81 -7.27
N GLN A 231 -0.44 -0.62 -8.24
CA GLN A 231 -0.25 0.36 -9.31
C GLN A 231 -1.03 1.66 -9.06
N GLY A 232 -1.69 1.80 -7.91
CA GLY A 232 -2.32 3.04 -7.46
C GLY A 232 -3.80 2.92 -7.11
N LEU A 233 -4.20 1.92 -6.35
CA LEU A 233 -5.55 1.75 -5.78
C LEU A 233 -6.65 1.64 -6.86
N HIS A 234 -6.33 1.09 -8.04
CA HIS A 234 -7.25 1.12 -9.17
C HIS A 234 -8.60 0.45 -8.89
N GLY A 235 -8.58 -0.68 -8.16
CA GLY A 235 -9.77 -1.43 -7.83
C GLY A 235 -10.72 -0.69 -6.89
N SER A 236 -10.22 -0.21 -5.76
CA SER A 236 -11.03 0.52 -4.77
C SER A 236 -11.47 1.88 -5.29
N ARG A 237 -10.60 2.62 -5.99
CA ARG A 237 -10.96 3.88 -6.66
C ARG A 237 -12.04 3.68 -7.71
N GLY A 238 -11.91 2.63 -8.53
CA GLY A 238 -12.91 2.28 -9.53
C GLY A 238 -14.26 1.95 -8.90
N TYR A 239 -14.27 1.23 -7.76
CA TYR A 239 -15.47 0.95 -6.99
C TYR A 239 -16.11 2.23 -6.45
N VAL A 240 -15.33 3.10 -5.80
CA VAL A 240 -15.80 4.39 -5.29
C VAL A 240 -16.37 5.24 -6.43
N ALA A 241 -15.63 5.37 -7.53
CA ALA A 241 -16.05 6.14 -8.70
C ALA A 241 -17.31 5.60 -9.34
N LYS A 242 -17.50 4.28 -9.37
CA LYS A 242 -18.67 3.65 -9.99
C LYS A 242 -19.93 3.75 -9.13
N TYR A 243 -19.81 3.57 -7.81
CA TYR A 243 -20.97 3.34 -6.95
C TYR A 243 -21.22 4.42 -5.90
N LEU A 244 -20.18 5.17 -5.48
CA LEU A 244 -20.25 6.01 -4.29
C LEU A 244 -20.07 7.51 -4.60
N PHE A 245 -19.03 7.89 -5.34
CA PHE A 245 -18.68 9.29 -5.51
C PHE A 245 -17.97 9.58 -6.83
N ASP A 246 -18.46 10.52 -7.61
CA ASP A 246 -17.81 11.03 -8.80
C ASP A 246 -16.88 12.19 -8.43
N ARG A 247 -15.57 11.96 -8.44
CA ARG A 247 -14.57 12.97 -8.04
C ARG A 247 -14.43 14.11 -9.04
N GLU A 248 -14.61 13.82 -10.34
CA GLU A 248 -14.50 14.83 -11.39
C GLU A 248 -15.64 15.85 -11.30
N LYS A 249 -16.84 15.37 -11.03
CA LYS A 249 -18.03 16.20 -10.88
C LYS A 249 -18.26 16.67 -9.44
N ASN A 250 -17.53 16.12 -8.48
CA ASN A 250 -17.74 16.32 -7.04
C ASN A 250 -19.16 15.96 -6.61
N GLU A 251 -19.70 14.83 -7.09
CA GLU A 251 -21.10 14.42 -6.89
C GLU A 251 -21.20 13.08 -6.18
N LYS A 252 -22.11 13.01 -5.20
CA LYS A 252 -22.49 11.76 -4.53
C LYS A 252 -23.30 10.89 -5.49
N LYS A 253 -23.04 9.58 -5.48
CA LYS A 253 -23.84 8.57 -6.19
C LYS A 253 -24.80 7.88 -5.23
N PRO A 254 -25.81 7.15 -5.71
CA PRO A 254 -26.86 6.55 -4.86
C PRO A 254 -26.36 5.66 -3.74
N GLY A 255 -25.19 5.04 -3.88
CA GLY A 255 -24.57 4.22 -2.85
C GLY A 255 -23.89 5.01 -1.73
N TYR A 256 -23.61 6.30 -1.94
CA TYR A 256 -22.85 7.10 -0.97
C TYR A 256 -23.55 7.17 0.39
N ASP A 257 -24.83 7.52 0.42
CA ASP A 257 -25.59 7.66 1.66
C ASP A 257 -26.03 6.32 2.27
N LYS A 258 -25.83 5.21 1.55
CA LYS A 258 -26.04 3.85 2.03
C LYS A 258 -24.74 3.17 2.50
N PHE A 259 -23.60 3.81 2.37
CA PHE A 259 -22.30 3.26 2.78
C PHE A 259 -22.04 3.57 4.24
N SER A 260 -21.82 2.52 5.04
CA SER A 260 -21.55 2.65 6.48
C SER A 260 -20.06 2.79 6.76
N VAL A 261 -19.27 1.75 6.50
CA VAL A 261 -17.85 1.72 6.84
C VAL A 261 -17.08 0.75 5.95
N TYR A 262 -15.79 0.99 5.78
CA TYR A 262 -14.81 0.08 5.18
C TYR A 262 -13.69 -0.26 6.18
N PHE A 263 -13.44 -1.54 6.38
CA PHE A 263 -12.31 -2.07 7.14
C PHE A 263 -11.28 -2.69 6.18
N ASN A 264 -10.06 -2.19 6.22
CA ASN A 264 -8.95 -2.59 5.36
C ASN A 264 -7.87 -3.32 6.14
N MET A 265 -7.29 -4.36 5.55
CA MET A 265 -6.07 -4.98 6.04
C MET A 265 -5.01 -5.00 4.96
N ASP A 266 -3.87 -4.38 5.25
CA ASP A 266 -2.74 -4.30 4.34
C ASP A 266 -1.47 -3.84 5.08
N ASN A 267 -1.01 -4.67 6.04
CA ASN A 267 0.22 -4.45 6.80
C ASN A 267 0.88 -5.78 7.18
N GLY A 268 0.80 -6.76 6.27
CA GLY A 268 1.45 -8.05 6.47
C GLY A 268 0.65 -9.03 7.32
N THR A 269 1.33 -9.93 7.99
CA THR A 269 0.75 -11.13 8.61
C THR A 269 0.59 -11.05 10.13
N GLY A 270 1.04 -9.95 10.75
CA GLY A 270 1.03 -9.82 12.21
C GLY A 270 -0.35 -9.62 12.81
N ARG A 271 -0.41 -9.72 14.15
CA ARG A 271 -1.62 -9.60 14.94
C ARG A 271 -2.14 -8.18 14.96
N TYR A 272 -3.46 -8.01 14.91
CA TYR A 272 -4.10 -6.72 15.21
C TYR A 272 -3.93 -6.35 16.66
N ARG A 273 -3.60 -5.08 16.90
CA ARG A 273 -3.44 -4.49 18.22
C ARG A 273 -4.43 -3.35 18.46
N GLY A 274 -5.07 -2.85 17.41
CA GLY A 274 -6.01 -1.76 17.48
C GLY A 274 -6.39 -1.19 16.13
N ILE A 275 -6.88 0.06 16.13
CA ILE A 275 -7.39 0.70 14.93
C ILE A 275 -6.98 2.18 14.82
N TYR A 276 -6.69 2.63 13.61
CA TYR A 276 -6.50 4.04 13.28
C TYR A 276 -7.83 4.68 12.90
N LEU A 277 -8.21 5.76 13.59
CA LEU A 277 -9.48 6.45 13.36
C LEU A 277 -9.48 7.36 12.13
N GLN A 278 -8.36 7.49 11.44
CA GLN A 278 -8.22 8.36 10.25
C GLN A 278 -8.69 9.80 10.52
N GLU A 279 -8.33 10.36 11.68
CA GLU A 279 -8.77 11.68 12.17
C GLU A 279 -10.30 11.83 12.41
N ASN A 280 -11.05 10.75 12.37
CA ASN A 280 -12.47 10.74 12.67
C ASN A 280 -12.74 10.43 14.14
N ASN A 281 -12.61 11.42 15.02
CA ASN A 281 -12.81 11.19 16.45
C ASN A 281 -14.28 10.91 16.84
N LEU A 282 -15.23 11.14 15.93
CA LEU A 282 -16.66 10.86 16.20
C LEU A 282 -16.94 9.36 16.33
N VAL A 283 -16.10 8.51 15.77
CA VAL A 283 -16.24 7.04 15.85
C VAL A 283 -15.60 6.44 17.10
N ARG A 284 -14.81 7.22 17.87
CA ARG A 284 -14.09 6.71 19.05
C ARG A 284 -14.98 5.98 20.05
N PRO A 285 -16.15 6.53 20.48
CA PRO A 285 -17.00 5.83 21.44
C PRO A 285 -17.49 4.45 20.96
N LEU A 286 -17.76 4.32 19.65
CA LEU A 286 -18.17 3.05 19.06
C LEU A 286 -17.04 2.02 19.12
N PHE A 287 -15.83 2.43 18.75
CA PHE A 287 -14.69 1.51 18.83
C PHE A 287 -14.32 1.16 20.26
N GLU A 288 -14.40 2.08 21.20
CA GLU A 288 -14.19 1.79 22.63
C GLU A 288 -15.18 0.72 23.12
N GLU A 289 -16.46 0.84 22.78
CA GLU A 289 -17.49 -0.16 23.12
C GLU A 289 -17.24 -1.51 22.43
N TRP A 290 -16.94 -1.51 21.13
CA TRP A 290 -16.74 -2.76 20.39
C TRP A 290 -15.45 -3.47 20.75
N MET A 291 -14.44 -2.77 21.24
CA MET A 291 -13.14 -3.32 21.61
C MET A 291 -13.11 -3.85 23.04
N GLU A 292 -13.99 -3.38 23.94
CA GLU A 292 -14.05 -3.83 25.33
C GLU A 292 -14.11 -5.38 25.48
N PRO A 293 -14.96 -6.13 24.74
CA PRO A 293 -14.97 -7.58 24.79
C PRO A 293 -13.76 -8.27 24.18
N MET A 294 -12.86 -7.52 23.50
CA MET A 294 -11.67 -8.04 22.83
C MET A 294 -10.37 -7.71 23.59
N GLU A 295 -10.45 -7.25 24.83
CA GLU A 295 -9.29 -6.86 25.65
C GLU A 295 -8.33 -8.06 25.87
N ASP A 296 -8.86 -9.25 26.13
CA ASP A 296 -8.08 -10.48 26.29
C ASP A 296 -7.42 -10.95 24.97
N MET A 297 -7.83 -10.42 23.84
CA MET A 297 -7.20 -10.58 22.53
C MET A 297 -6.14 -9.51 22.24
N GLU A 298 -5.76 -8.67 23.20
CA GLU A 298 -4.81 -7.57 23.04
C GLU A 298 -5.19 -6.59 21.90
N PHE A 299 -6.47 -6.45 21.60
CA PHE A 299 -7.01 -5.53 20.63
C PHE A 299 -7.67 -4.33 21.34
N ASN A 300 -6.86 -3.40 21.83
CA ASN A 300 -7.29 -2.36 22.75
C ASN A 300 -6.72 -0.96 22.45
N THR A 301 -5.94 -0.80 21.36
CA THR A 301 -5.30 0.48 21.04
C THR A 301 -6.09 1.26 20.02
N ILE A 302 -6.44 2.51 20.34
CA ILE A 302 -7.11 3.44 19.43
C ILE A 302 -6.21 4.64 19.16
N ALA A 303 -5.90 4.90 17.89
CA ALA A 303 -5.10 6.03 17.48
C ALA A 303 -5.86 6.97 16.56
N ILE A 304 -5.88 8.26 16.89
CA ILE A 304 -6.59 9.28 16.09
C ILE A 304 -5.94 9.54 14.74
N ARG A 305 -4.65 9.21 14.60
CA ARG A 305 -3.86 9.62 13.43
C ARG A 305 -4.38 9.02 12.12
N ASN A 306 -4.08 9.72 11.05
CA ASN A 306 -4.28 9.27 9.68
C ASN A 306 -3.15 8.34 9.23
N THR A 307 -3.48 7.30 8.48
CA THR A 307 -2.53 6.43 7.80
C THR A 307 -2.78 6.48 6.29
N GLY A 308 -1.81 6.06 5.50
CA GLY A 308 -1.90 6.11 4.05
C GLY A 308 -1.35 4.84 3.39
N GLY A 309 -1.32 4.85 2.07
CA GLY A 309 -0.64 3.84 1.26
C GLY A 309 -1.50 2.66 0.84
N THR A 310 -2.81 2.62 1.16
CA THR A 310 -3.66 1.48 0.81
C THR A 310 -5.14 1.86 0.64
N ASP A 311 -5.99 0.91 0.28
CA ASP A 311 -7.35 1.06 -0.26
C ASP A 311 -8.34 1.84 0.62
N HIS A 312 -8.17 1.88 1.95
CA HIS A 312 -9.05 2.69 2.81
C HIS A 312 -9.05 4.18 2.43
N GLN A 313 -7.94 4.67 1.84
CA GLN A 313 -7.84 6.04 1.36
C GLN A 313 -8.81 6.36 0.22
N SER A 314 -9.20 5.37 -0.57
CA SER A 314 -10.19 5.57 -1.63
C SER A 314 -11.54 6.02 -1.08
N PHE A 315 -11.90 5.56 0.11
CA PHE A 315 -13.13 5.88 0.84
C PHE A 315 -12.95 7.14 1.69
N ASP A 316 -11.93 7.18 2.51
CA ASP A 316 -11.63 8.31 3.40
C ASP A 316 -11.48 9.63 2.61
N GLY A 317 -10.82 9.57 1.46
CA GLY A 317 -10.63 10.73 0.58
C GLY A 317 -11.90 11.30 -0.07
N VAL A 318 -13.05 10.66 0.09
CA VAL A 318 -14.38 11.17 -0.31
C VAL A 318 -15.31 11.36 0.88
N GLY A 319 -14.76 11.33 2.11
CA GLY A 319 -15.51 11.57 3.35
C GLY A 319 -16.33 10.37 3.85
N LEU A 320 -16.04 9.18 3.35
CA LEU A 320 -16.63 7.92 3.83
C LEU A 320 -15.72 7.26 4.87
N PRO A 321 -16.27 6.66 5.94
CA PRO A 321 -15.46 5.96 6.93
C PRO A 321 -14.68 4.79 6.32
N GLY A 322 -13.36 4.86 6.35
CA GLY A 322 -12.46 3.82 5.89
C GLY A 322 -11.28 3.70 6.84
N PHE A 323 -11.08 2.54 7.44
CA PHE A 323 -10.14 2.35 8.54
C PHE A 323 -9.10 1.28 8.22
N GLN A 324 -7.89 1.49 8.79
CA GLN A 324 -6.78 0.55 8.76
C GLN A 324 -6.45 0.12 10.19
N PHE A 325 -6.07 -1.15 10.37
CA PHE A 325 -5.71 -1.69 11.67
C PHE A 325 -4.29 -1.29 12.11
N ILE A 326 -4.11 -1.11 13.43
CA ILE A 326 -2.80 -1.14 14.06
C ILE A 326 -2.40 -2.61 14.13
N GLN A 327 -1.25 -2.95 13.58
CA GLN A 327 -0.84 -4.35 13.40
C GLN A 327 0.63 -4.52 13.78
N ASP A 328 0.97 -5.67 14.39
CA ASP A 328 2.35 -6.06 14.58
C ASP A 328 3.05 -6.15 13.23
N GLU A 329 4.19 -5.49 13.08
CA GLU A 329 4.92 -5.47 11.80
C GLU A 329 5.53 -6.82 11.45
N ILE A 330 5.86 -7.61 12.48
CA ILE A 330 6.62 -8.87 12.37
C ILE A 330 7.87 -8.62 11.52
N GLU A 331 8.00 -9.23 10.35
CA GLU A 331 9.08 -8.97 9.40
C GLU A 331 8.54 -8.44 8.04
N TYR A 332 7.40 -7.72 8.06
CA TYR A 332 6.75 -7.23 6.86
C TYR A 332 7.70 -6.44 5.96
N GLY A 333 8.47 -5.50 6.54
CA GLY A 333 9.44 -4.69 5.79
C GLY A 333 10.55 -5.48 5.09
N ARG A 334 10.76 -6.75 5.45
CA ARG A 334 11.72 -7.63 4.79
C ARG A 334 11.14 -8.29 3.54
N GLY A 335 9.85 -8.65 3.60
CA GLY A 335 9.12 -9.25 2.47
C GLY A 335 8.60 -8.21 1.48
N TYR A 336 8.17 -7.06 1.98
CA TYR A 336 7.50 -6.00 1.27
C TYR A 336 8.13 -5.65 -0.08
N HIS A 337 7.38 -5.85 -1.15
CA HIS A 337 7.81 -5.62 -2.53
C HIS A 337 9.13 -6.31 -2.90
N THR A 338 9.33 -7.54 -2.43
CA THR A 338 10.52 -8.33 -2.76
C THR A 338 10.17 -9.76 -3.17
N LEU A 339 11.14 -10.47 -3.73
CA LEU A 339 11.01 -11.90 -4.04
C LEU A 339 10.88 -12.79 -2.80
N ALA A 340 11.02 -12.22 -1.60
CA ALA A 340 10.87 -12.94 -0.34
C ALA A 340 9.44 -12.91 0.21
N ASP A 341 8.51 -12.24 -0.44
CA ASP A 341 7.11 -12.26 -0.04
C ASP A 341 6.45 -13.56 -0.51
N THR A 342 6.54 -14.59 0.34
CA THR A 342 6.11 -15.95 0.03
C THR A 342 5.10 -16.48 1.05
N TYR A 343 4.40 -17.55 0.68
CA TYR A 343 3.40 -18.23 1.50
C TYR A 343 3.95 -18.63 2.89
N GLU A 344 5.20 -19.05 2.97
CA GLU A 344 5.84 -19.53 4.21
C GLU A 344 5.99 -18.45 5.28
N ARG A 345 5.80 -17.17 4.92
CA ARG A 345 5.84 -16.05 5.85
C ARG A 345 4.52 -15.78 6.55
N LEU A 346 3.45 -16.49 6.17
CA LEU A 346 2.14 -16.32 6.79
C LEU A 346 2.12 -16.89 8.20
N LEU A 347 1.72 -16.08 9.18
CA LEU A 347 1.56 -16.49 10.57
C LEU A 347 0.10 -16.87 10.85
N MET A 348 -0.23 -18.14 10.64
CA MET A 348 -1.59 -18.64 10.76
C MET A 348 -2.28 -18.31 12.11
N PRO A 349 -1.63 -18.37 13.28
CA PRO A 349 -2.26 -17.98 14.55
C PRO A 349 -2.72 -16.52 14.55
N ASP A 350 -1.89 -15.61 13.99
CA ASP A 350 -2.19 -14.18 13.95
C ASP A 350 -3.30 -13.87 12.93
N LEU A 351 -3.30 -14.56 11.78
CA LEU A 351 -4.37 -14.41 10.78
C LEU A 351 -5.73 -14.88 11.33
N ARG A 352 -5.76 -15.98 12.10
CA ARG A 352 -6.99 -16.44 12.78
C ARG A 352 -7.49 -15.43 13.80
N HIS A 353 -6.59 -14.87 14.61
CA HIS A 353 -6.90 -13.82 15.56
C HIS A 353 -7.51 -12.60 14.83
N ASN A 354 -6.88 -12.13 13.75
CA ASN A 354 -7.36 -11.01 12.97
C ASN A 354 -8.75 -11.27 12.35
N ALA A 355 -8.99 -12.49 11.87
CA ALA A 355 -10.27 -12.86 11.27
C ALA A 355 -11.43 -12.83 12.30
N ILE A 356 -11.18 -13.21 13.54
CA ILE A 356 -12.18 -13.14 14.63
C ILE A 356 -12.52 -11.67 14.91
N ILE A 357 -11.52 -10.82 15.08
CA ILE A 357 -11.70 -9.38 15.31
C ILE A 357 -12.44 -8.72 14.14
N THR A 358 -12.04 -9.04 12.89
CA THR A 358 -12.70 -8.52 11.71
C THR A 358 -14.18 -8.93 11.64
N ALA A 359 -14.50 -10.20 11.94
CA ALA A 359 -15.87 -10.68 11.96
C ALA A 359 -16.69 -9.95 13.03
N TRP A 360 -16.12 -9.75 14.22
CA TRP A 360 -16.74 -9.03 15.32
C TRP A 360 -17.02 -7.57 14.98
N LEU A 361 -16.04 -6.83 14.44
CA LEU A 361 -16.24 -5.44 14.05
C LEU A 361 -17.27 -5.30 12.91
N ALA A 362 -17.22 -6.21 11.94
CA ALA A 362 -18.20 -6.22 10.84
C ALA A 362 -19.61 -6.46 11.35
N TRP A 363 -19.76 -7.38 12.31
CA TRP A 363 -21.04 -7.67 12.96
C TRP A 363 -21.57 -6.44 13.69
N ASN A 364 -20.78 -5.84 14.59
CA ASN A 364 -21.21 -4.66 15.34
C ASN A 364 -21.60 -3.51 14.41
N ALA A 365 -20.77 -3.18 13.43
CA ALA A 365 -21.08 -2.13 12.45
C ALA A 365 -22.35 -2.41 11.64
N ALA A 366 -22.66 -3.70 11.39
CA ALA A 366 -23.88 -4.08 10.69
C ALA A 366 -25.12 -4.05 11.59
N MET A 367 -24.96 -4.14 12.92
CA MET A 367 -26.05 -4.14 13.90
C MET A 367 -26.35 -2.75 14.48
N GLU A 368 -25.51 -1.74 14.25
CA GLU A 368 -25.74 -0.38 14.72
C GLU A 368 -27.10 0.18 14.26
N ASP A 369 -27.68 1.09 15.04
CA ASP A 369 -28.90 1.77 14.65
C ASP A 369 -28.66 2.77 13.52
N ASP A 370 -27.59 3.55 13.62
CA ASP A 370 -27.22 4.57 12.66
C ASP A 370 -26.03 4.14 11.78
N LEU A 371 -25.78 4.89 10.71
CA LEU A 371 -24.55 4.77 9.93
C LEU A 371 -23.36 5.23 10.77
N ILE A 372 -22.21 4.59 10.56
CA ILE A 372 -20.97 5.00 11.23
C ILE A 372 -20.69 6.48 10.96
N PRO A 373 -20.44 7.28 12.02
CA PRO A 373 -20.25 8.71 11.90
C PRO A 373 -19.15 9.07 10.89
N ARG A 374 -19.44 10.05 10.05
CA ARG A 374 -18.50 10.58 9.07
C ARG A 374 -17.77 11.78 9.63
N LYS A 375 -16.56 12.01 9.16
CA LYS A 375 -15.85 13.27 9.45
C LYS A 375 -16.71 14.46 9.07
N PRO A 376 -16.67 15.56 9.84
CA PRO A 376 -17.27 16.81 9.41
C PRO A 376 -16.73 17.22 8.03
N GLU A 377 -17.58 17.76 7.16
CA GLU A 377 -17.14 18.22 5.84
C GLU A 377 -16.00 19.23 5.97
N MET A 378 -14.88 18.94 5.34
CA MET A 378 -13.76 19.87 5.30
C MET A 378 -14.11 21.08 4.44
N LYS A 379 -14.05 22.28 5.02
CA LYS A 379 -14.53 23.52 4.41
C LYS A 379 -13.67 24.07 3.26
N SER A 380 -12.52 23.46 2.93
CA SER A 380 -11.65 23.95 1.85
C SER A 380 -10.86 22.85 1.14
N ALA A 381 -10.56 23.08 -0.14
CA ALA A 381 -9.69 22.24 -0.96
C ALA A 381 -8.24 22.13 -0.43
N GLU A 382 -7.83 23.03 0.46
CA GLU A 382 -6.49 23.06 1.07
C GLU A 382 -6.26 21.96 2.12
N GLN A 383 -7.31 21.32 2.59
CA GLN A 383 -7.27 20.23 3.59
C GLN A 383 -7.46 18.84 2.99
N ARG A 384 -7.49 18.72 1.66
CA ARG A 384 -7.58 17.42 1.00
C ARG A 384 -6.24 16.69 1.06
N SER A 385 -6.30 15.36 1.11
CA SER A 385 -5.12 14.50 1.13
C SER A 385 -4.08 14.93 0.08
N PRO A 386 -2.81 15.00 0.44
CA PRO A 386 -1.72 15.33 -0.46
C PRO A 386 -1.55 14.39 -1.66
N TYR A 387 -2.19 13.24 -1.60
CA TYR A 387 -2.11 12.22 -2.66
C TYR A 387 -3.15 12.42 -3.77
N GLY A 388 -3.88 13.54 -3.81
CA GLY A 388 -4.91 13.81 -4.83
C GLY A 388 -6.08 12.84 -4.75
N PHE A 389 -6.34 12.34 -3.55
CA PHE A 389 -7.38 11.38 -3.25
C PHE A 389 -8.61 12.06 -2.67
#